data_d2d9247154fd5d8606350b261fe7968b
#
_entry.id   d2d9247154fd5d8606350b261fe7968b
#
_cell.length_a   1.000
_cell.length_b   1.000
_cell.length_c   1.000
_cell.angle_alpha   90.00
_cell.angle_beta   90.00
_cell.angle_gamma   90.00
#
_symmetry.space_group_name_H-M   'P 1'
#
loop_
_entity.id
_entity.type
_entity.pdbx_description
1 polymer ?
#
loop_
_entity_poly.entity_id
_entity_poly.type
_entity_poly.pdbx_seq_one_letter_code
_entity_poly.pdbx_strand_id
1 'polypeptide(L)'
;EITQTLREKHKAITYNRSDCCYLSQEQYEEAPKLVQALLENFTELSAIDIDVSRKSKAFDSKKVTAHTAIIPTCNVPKVEALTIDEKNVYKAILDQYIVQFQKNKSYKEVTVNINVDGETFIAKAQKVIDAGFTSFLKGVDTKDTTDTENNDADSVGGVNGLSA
;
A
#
# COMPACT_ATOMS: atom_id res chain seq x y z
N GLU A 1 12.76 17.42 -5.55
CA GLU A 1 14.11 17.35 -6.17
C GLU A 1 14.55 15.91 -6.39
N ILE A 2 14.51 15.02 -5.38
CA ILE A 2 14.96 13.60 -5.47
C ILE A 2 14.18 12.84 -6.57
N THR A 3 12.86 12.88 -6.58
CA THR A 3 12.05 12.19 -7.60
C THR A 3 12.30 12.73 -9.01
N GLN A 4 12.62 14.02 -9.13
CA GLN A 4 13.01 14.61 -10.40
C GLN A 4 14.33 14.03 -10.91
N THR A 5 15.32 13.86 -10.03
CA THR A 5 16.61 13.23 -10.37
C THR A 5 16.42 11.77 -10.76
N LEU A 6 15.61 11.01 -10.01
CA LEU A 6 15.28 9.62 -10.35
C LEU A 6 14.64 9.51 -11.73
N ARG A 7 13.81 10.47 -12.12
CA ARG A 7 13.19 10.49 -13.44
C ARG A 7 14.12 10.98 -14.54
N GLU A 8 14.73 12.17 -14.39
CA GLU A 8 15.41 12.87 -15.48
C GLU A 8 16.82 12.35 -15.71
N LYS A 9 17.57 12.12 -14.62
CA LYS A 9 18.95 11.62 -14.69
C LYS A 9 19.00 10.11 -14.81
N HIS A 10 18.32 9.39 -13.90
CA HIS A 10 18.39 7.95 -13.83
C HIS A 10 17.36 7.24 -14.72
N LYS A 11 16.34 7.93 -15.20
CA LYS A 11 15.23 7.35 -15.99
C LYS A 11 14.52 6.19 -15.27
N ALA A 12 14.64 6.14 -13.94
CA ALA A 12 14.29 5.00 -13.10
C ALA A 12 12.81 4.92 -12.74
N ILE A 13 12.08 6.02 -12.85
CA ILE A 13 10.65 6.11 -12.52
C ILE A 13 9.86 6.82 -13.61
N THR A 14 8.53 6.61 -13.61
CA THR A 14 7.58 7.32 -14.47
C THR A 14 7.46 8.80 -14.09
N TYR A 15 6.49 9.53 -14.61
CA TYR A 15 6.35 10.97 -14.35
C TYR A 15 6.14 11.27 -12.86
N ASN A 16 7.06 12.06 -12.29
CA ASN A 16 7.22 12.27 -10.85
C ASN A 16 6.28 13.31 -10.22
N ARG A 17 5.45 14.01 -11.01
CA ARG A 17 4.47 15.01 -10.53
C ARG A 17 3.03 14.55 -10.76
N SER A 18 2.80 13.25 -10.72
CA SER A 18 1.48 12.67 -10.83
C SER A 18 0.82 12.58 -9.46
N ASP A 19 -0.44 12.97 -9.37
CA ASP A 19 -1.35 12.76 -8.25
C ASP A 19 -2.24 11.52 -8.44
N CYS A 20 -2.14 10.85 -9.60
CA CYS A 20 -2.89 9.65 -9.93
C CYS A 20 -2.34 8.44 -9.17
N CYS A 21 -3.25 7.64 -8.59
CA CYS A 21 -2.93 6.38 -7.90
C CYS A 21 -3.20 5.14 -8.76
N TYR A 22 -3.54 5.32 -10.04
CA TYR A 22 -3.94 4.23 -10.93
C TYR A 22 -2.95 4.01 -12.06
N LEU A 23 -2.95 2.77 -12.57
CA LEU A 23 -2.12 2.28 -13.66
C LEU A 23 -3.00 1.85 -14.82
N SER A 24 -2.46 1.91 -16.05
CA SER A 24 -3.18 1.51 -17.23
C SER A 24 -3.15 -0.02 -17.45
N GLN A 25 -4.00 -0.49 -18.36
CA GLN A 25 -4.01 -1.90 -18.78
C GLN A 25 -2.68 -2.29 -19.46
N GLU A 26 -2.12 -1.41 -20.29
CA GLU A 26 -0.83 -1.62 -20.95
C GLU A 26 0.29 -1.81 -19.93
N GLN A 27 0.29 -1.01 -18.85
CA GLN A 27 1.27 -1.17 -17.76
C GLN A 27 1.11 -2.49 -17.00
N TYR A 28 -0.11 -3.04 -16.93
CA TYR A 28 -0.31 -4.39 -16.39
C TYR A 28 0.28 -5.46 -17.32
N GLU A 29 0.09 -5.32 -18.62
CA GLU A 29 0.62 -6.25 -19.64
C GLU A 29 2.15 -6.22 -19.70
N GLU A 30 2.77 -5.07 -19.43
CA GLU A 30 4.22 -4.90 -19.34
C GLU A 30 4.81 -5.33 -17.98
N ALA A 31 3.97 -5.54 -16.96
CA ALA A 31 4.40 -5.84 -15.60
C ALA A 31 5.33 -7.06 -15.48
N PRO A 32 5.12 -8.19 -16.20
CA PRO A 32 6.04 -9.33 -16.12
C PRO A 32 7.49 -8.96 -16.49
N LYS A 33 7.66 -8.15 -17.54
CA LYS A 33 8.98 -7.69 -17.97
C LYS A 33 9.63 -6.76 -16.95
N LEU A 34 8.86 -5.83 -16.40
CA LEU A 34 9.36 -4.90 -15.39
C LEU A 34 9.72 -5.63 -14.08
N VAL A 35 8.86 -6.52 -13.60
CA VAL A 35 9.12 -7.31 -12.38
C VAL A 35 10.36 -8.18 -12.56
N GLN A 36 10.56 -8.79 -13.72
CA GLN A 36 11.77 -9.56 -14.01
C GLN A 36 13.03 -8.67 -13.92
N ALA A 37 13.02 -7.49 -14.53
CA ALA A 37 14.13 -6.55 -14.46
C ALA A 37 14.45 -6.11 -13.02
N LEU A 38 13.42 -5.94 -12.18
CA LEU A 38 13.58 -5.62 -10.76
C LEU A 38 14.19 -6.80 -9.99
N LEU A 39 13.72 -8.03 -10.21
CA LEU A 39 14.26 -9.24 -9.57
C LEU A 39 15.73 -9.50 -9.90
N GLU A 40 16.16 -9.19 -11.11
CA GLU A 40 17.57 -9.32 -11.54
C GLU A 40 18.51 -8.34 -10.82
N ASN A 41 17.99 -7.19 -10.37
CA ASN A 41 18.77 -6.13 -9.73
C ASN A 41 18.59 -6.06 -8.20
N PHE A 42 17.50 -6.62 -7.68
CA PHE A 42 17.15 -6.63 -6.24
C PHE A 42 16.87 -8.06 -5.79
N THR A 43 17.94 -8.80 -5.46
CA THR A 43 17.86 -10.22 -5.10
C THR A 43 16.99 -10.51 -3.88
N GLU A 44 16.84 -9.54 -2.97
CA GLU A 44 15.95 -9.63 -1.82
C GLU A 44 14.47 -9.82 -2.19
N LEU A 45 14.05 -9.37 -3.38
CA LEU A 45 12.70 -9.59 -3.89
C LEU A 45 12.40 -11.05 -4.21
N SER A 46 13.43 -11.87 -4.44
CA SER A 46 13.26 -13.30 -4.75
C SER A 46 12.68 -14.11 -3.58
N ALA A 47 12.76 -13.59 -2.36
CA ALA A 47 12.16 -14.20 -1.17
C ALA A 47 10.66 -13.88 -1.00
N ILE A 48 10.09 -13.07 -1.90
CA ILE A 48 8.73 -12.55 -1.81
C ILE A 48 7.82 -13.31 -2.79
N ASP A 49 6.60 -13.65 -2.36
CA ASP A 49 5.57 -14.25 -3.22
C ASP A 49 5.00 -13.17 -4.18
N ILE A 50 5.62 -13.03 -5.34
CA ILE A 50 5.22 -12.10 -6.41
C ILE A 50 4.55 -12.89 -7.52
N ASP A 51 3.28 -12.64 -7.76
CA ASP A 51 2.49 -13.28 -8.81
C ASP A 51 1.94 -12.23 -9.77
N VAL A 52 2.63 -12.04 -10.89
CA VAL A 52 2.27 -11.04 -11.92
C VAL A 52 0.94 -11.33 -12.63
N SER A 53 0.35 -12.51 -12.44
CA SER A 53 -1.00 -12.81 -12.92
C SER A 53 -2.09 -12.15 -12.07
N ARG A 54 -1.76 -11.71 -10.85
CA ARG A 54 -2.66 -10.96 -9.99
C ARG A 54 -2.78 -9.54 -10.49
N LYS A 55 -4.00 -9.12 -10.75
CA LYS A 55 -4.33 -7.75 -11.13
C LYS A 55 -4.97 -7.04 -9.95
N SER A 56 -4.22 -6.14 -9.30
CA SER A 56 -4.77 -5.33 -8.23
C SER A 56 -5.77 -4.29 -8.75
N LYS A 57 -6.54 -3.69 -7.83
CA LYS A 57 -7.48 -2.60 -8.17
C LYS A 57 -6.79 -1.32 -8.65
N ALA A 58 -5.46 -1.21 -8.51
CA ALA A 58 -4.69 -0.09 -9.02
C ALA A 58 -4.63 -0.09 -10.56
N PHE A 59 -4.73 -1.25 -11.22
CA PHE A 59 -4.75 -1.37 -12.68
C PHE A 59 -6.15 -1.11 -13.25
N ASP A 60 -6.52 0.17 -13.34
CA ASP A 60 -7.81 0.64 -13.84
C ASP A 60 -7.62 1.84 -14.78
N SER A 61 -7.55 1.57 -16.10
CA SER A 61 -7.35 2.61 -17.13
C SER A 61 -8.44 3.69 -17.12
N LYS A 62 -9.64 3.38 -16.63
CA LYS A 62 -10.76 4.36 -16.57
C LYS A 62 -10.52 5.46 -15.52
N LYS A 63 -9.68 5.17 -14.54
CA LYS A 63 -9.31 6.10 -13.46
C LYS A 63 -7.98 6.80 -13.67
N VAL A 64 -7.26 6.43 -14.73
CA VAL A 64 -6.06 7.15 -15.13
C VAL A 64 -6.47 8.51 -15.70
N THR A 65 -5.83 9.56 -15.21
CA THR A 65 -6.04 10.95 -15.66
C THR A 65 -5.00 11.32 -16.73
N ALA A 66 -4.36 12.47 -16.65
CA ALA A 66 -3.31 12.88 -17.57
C ALA A 66 -2.03 12.03 -17.47
N HIS A 67 -1.75 11.51 -16.29
CA HIS A 67 -0.60 10.66 -15.98
C HIS A 67 -1.04 9.48 -15.11
N THR A 68 -0.27 8.38 -15.17
CA THR A 68 -0.46 7.21 -14.30
C THR A 68 0.23 7.41 -12.95
N ALA A 69 0.04 6.49 -12.03
CA ALA A 69 0.81 6.44 -10.79
C ALA A 69 2.32 6.36 -11.04
N ILE A 70 3.11 6.79 -10.07
CA ILE A 70 4.57 6.73 -10.11
C ILE A 70 5.00 5.28 -9.85
N ILE A 71 5.66 4.67 -10.84
CA ILE A 71 6.19 3.30 -10.74
C ILE A 71 7.64 3.24 -11.24
N PRO A 72 8.40 2.19 -10.91
CA PRO A 72 9.71 1.95 -11.53
C PRO A 72 9.59 1.78 -13.05
N THR A 73 10.69 1.94 -13.75
CA THR A 73 10.84 1.61 -15.18
C THR A 73 11.80 0.44 -15.36
N CYS A 74 11.87 -0.11 -16.57
CA CYS A 74 12.88 -1.13 -16.89
C CYS A 74 14.34 -0.59 -16.87
N ASN A 75 14.53 0.73 -16.72
CA ASN A 75 15.83 1.35 -16.44
C ASN A 75 16.12 1.26 -14.94
N VAL A 76 16.42 0.06 -14.46
CA VAL A 76 16.74 -0.16 -13.04
C VAL A 76 18.12 0.43 -12.74
N PRO A 77 18.21 1.44 -11.83
CA PRO A 77 19.48 2.09 -11.54
C PRO A 77 20.38 1.15 -10.70
N LYS A 78 21.69 1.22 -10.95
CA LYS A 78 22.64 0.56 -10.05
C LYS A 78 22.60 1.22 -8.69
N VAL A 79 22.48 0.43 -7.63
CA VAL A 79 22.34 0.92 -6.25
C VAL A 79 23.49 1.85 -5.85
N GLU A 80 24.71 1.57 -6.34
CA GLU A 80 25.91 2.37 -6.07
C GLU A 80 25.88 3.76 -6.72
N ALA A 81 25.08 3.93 -7.78
CA ALA A 81 24.94 5.19 -8.50
C ALA A 81 23.95 6.16 -7.85
N LEU A 82 23.21 5.71 -6.83
CA LEU A 82 22.20 6.50 -6.12
C LEU A 82 22.75 7.03 -4.80
N THR A 83 22.35 8.25 -4.43
CA THR A 83 22.52 8.76 -3.07
C THR A 83 21.64 7.98 -2.09
N ILE A 84 21.88 8.13 -0.78
CA ILE A 84 21.07 7.47 0.27
C ILE A 84 19.60 7.87 0.14
N ASP A 85 19.31 9.13 -0.08
CA ASP A 85 17.94 9.63 -0.20
C ASP A 85 17.26 9.13 -1.49
N GLU A 86 18.00 9.09 -2.61
CA GLU A 86 17.49 8.52 -3.86
C GLU A 86 17.17 7.02 -3.70
N LYS A 87 18.03 6.26 -3.00
CA LYS A 87 17.78 4.84 -2.69
C LYS A 87 16.50 4.65 -1.88
N ASN A 88 16.34 5.44 -0.82
CA ASN A 88 15.17 5.35 0.07
C ASN A 88 13.87 5.66 -0.70
N VAL A 89 13.87 6.72 -1.50
CA VAL A 89 12.69 7.10 -2.30
C VAL A 89 12.41 6.07 -3.41
N TYR A 90 13.45 5.61 -4.11
CA TYR A 90 13.29 4.59 -5.15
C TYR A 90 12.78 3.28 -4.56
N LYS A 91 13.32 2.85 -3.41
CA LYS A 91 12.85 1.66 -2.70
C LYS A 91 11.39 1.78 -2.29
N ALA A 92 10.95 2.91 -1.76
CA ALA A 92 9.55 3.11 -1.41
C ALA A 92 8.62 2.97 -2.63
N ILE A 93 9.01 3.53 -3.79
CA ILE A 93 8.26 3.41 -5.04
C ILE A 93 8.24 1.95 -5.52
N LEU A 94 9.37 1.26 -5.47
CA LEU A 94 9.51 -0.15 -5.82
C LEU A 94 8.63 -1.03 -4.94
N ASP A 95 8.70 -0.86 -3.61
CA ASP A 95 7.91 -1.63 -2.66
C ASP A 95 6.41 -1.46 -2.91
N GLN A 96 5.94 -0.23 -3.15
CA GLN A 96 4.54 0.06 -3.50
C GLN A 96 4.12 -0.57 -4.83
N TYR A 97 5.02 -0.70 -5.79
CA TYR A 97 4.75 -1.39 -7.04
C TYR A 97 4.65 -2.91 -6.84
N ILE A 98 5.59 -3.51 -6.11
CA ILE A 98 5.64 -4.96 -5.87
C ILE A 98 4.42 -5.47 -5.09
N VAL A 99 3.89 -4.70 -4.13
CA VAL A 99 2.69 -5.10 -3.38
C VAL A 99 1.46 -5.28 -4.28
N GLN A 100 1.44 -4.69 -5.48
CA GLN A 100 0.33 -4.86 -6.42
C GLN A 100 0.19 -6.30 -6.94
N PHE A 101 1.22 -7.12 -6.80
CA PHE A 101 1.30 -8.50 -7.25
C PHE A 101 1.31 -9.52 -6.10
N GLN A 102 1.09 -9.06 -4.87
CA GLN A 102 1.04 -9.91 -3.68
C GLN A 102 -0.39 -10.29 -3.29
N LYS A 103 -0.52 -11.25 -2.37
CA LYS A 103 -1.80 -11.63 -1.80
C LYS A 103 -2.43 -10.47 -1.03
N ASN A 104 -3.75 -10.34 -1.14
CA ASN A 104 -4.50 -9.39 -0.35
C ASN A 104 -4.46 -9.78 1.14
N LYS A 105 -4.44 -8.77 2.02
CA LYS A 105 -4.74 -8.96 3.44
C LYS A 105 -6.19 -9.48 3.57
N SER A 106 -6.40 -10.53 4.35
CA SER A 106 -7.72 -11.02 4.69
C SER A 106 -7.96 -10.97 6.19
N TYR A 107 -9.17 -10.61 6.58
CA TYR A 107 -9.57 -10.53 7.99
C TYR A 107 -11.04 -10.94 8.15
N LYS A 108 -11.36 -11.39 9.35
CA LYS A 108 -12.73 -11.63 9.78
C LYS A 108 -13.20 -10.45 10.62
N GLU A 109 -14.29 -9.84 10.24
CA GLU A 109 -14.94 -8.78 10.99
C GLU A 109 -16.19 -9.33 11.69
N VAL A 110 -16.39 -8.93 12.93
CA VAL A 110 -17.61 -9.17 13.70
C VAL A 110 -18.17 -7.82 14.10
N THR A 111 -19.42 -7.58 13.73
CA THR A 111 -20.18 -6.40 14.17
C THR A 111 -21.27 -6.85 15.14
N VAL A 112 -21.30 -6.26 16.31
CA VAL A 112 -22.33 -6.49 17.32
C VAL A 112 -23.18 -5.23 17.45
N ASN A 113 -24.48 -5.36 17.24
CA ASN A 113 -25.45 -4.31 17.46
C ASN A 113 -26.20 -4.59 18.76
N ILE A 114 -26.17 -3.67 19.70
CA ILE A 114 -26.84 -3.76 20.98
C ILE A 114 -27.90 -2.66 21.03
N ASN A 115 -29.16 -3.04 21.17
CA ASN A 115 -30.25 -2.09 21.29
C ASN A 115 -30.67 -2.00 22.78
N VAL A 116 -30.65 -0.77 23.30
CA VAL A 116 -31.06 -0.47 24.68
C VAL A 116 -31.99 0.76 24.63
N ASP A 117 -33.20 0.58 25.07
CA ASP A 117 -34.25 1.65 25.16
C ASP A 117 -34.42 2.47 23.86
N GLY A 118 -34.29 1.80 22.70
CA GLY A 118 -34.45 2.43 21.38
C GLY A 118 -33.14 2.99 20.79
N GLU A 119 -32.05 3.03 21.55
CA GLU A 119 -30.73 3.43 21.09
C GLU A 119 -29.91 2.22 20.64
N THR A 120 -29.16 2.36 19.53
CA THR A 120 -28.34 1.30 18.98
C THR A 120 -26.86 1.57 19.21
N PHE A 121 -26.19 0.70 19.95
CA PHE A 121 -24.76 0.71 20.14
C PHE A 121 -24.10 -0.31 19.19
N ILE A 122 -23.04 0.09 18.49
CA ILE A 122 -22.34 -0.75 17.52
C ILE A 122 -20.93 -1.00 18.03
N ALA A 123 -20.56 -2.26 18.20
CA ALA A 123 -19.19 -2.68 18.47
C ALA A 123 -18.65 -3.48 17.29
N LYS A 124 -17.43 -3.16 16.83
CA LYS A 124 -16.74 -3.88 15.75
C LYS A 124 -15.45 -4.46 16.28
N ALA A 125 -15.17 -5.70 15.89
CA ALA A 125 -13.89 -6.37 16.16
C ALA A 125 -13.37 -7.02 14.88
N GLN A 126 -12.06 -6.93 14.64
CA GLN A 126 -11.42 -7.54 13.48
C GLN A 126 -10.33 -8.49 13.93
N LYS A 127 -10.24 -9.65 13.27
CA LYS A 127 -9.15 -10.62 13.44
C LYS A 127 -8.51 -10.86 12.08
N VAL A 128 -7.23 -10.56 11.96
CA VAL A 128 -6.45 -10.84 10.74
C VAL A 128 -6.32 -12.36 10.58
N ILE A 129 -6.68 -12.87 9.41
CA ILE A 129 -6.56 -14.28 9.02
C ILE A 129 -5.27 -14.48 8.21
N ASP A 130 -5.03 -13.60 7.23
CA ASP A 130 -3.82 -13.58 6.42
C ASP A 130 -3.35 -12.13 6.30
N ALA A 131 -2.11 -11.88 6.67
CA ALA A 131 -1.52 -10.54 6.60
C ALA A 131 -1.30 -10.08 5.14
N GLY A 132 -1.18 -11.02 4.19
CA GLY A 132 -0.95 -10.73 2.79
C GLY A 132 0.20 -9.74 2.58
N PHE A 133 0.03 -8.80 1.67
CA PHE A 133 1.03 -7.77 1.33
C PHE A 133 1.47 -6.90 2.52
N THR A 134 0.66 -6.80 3.59
CA THR A 134 1.03 -5.97 4.75
C THR A 134 2.21 -6.53 5.54
N SER A 135 2.51 -7.83 5.39
CA SER A 135 3.72 -8.42 6.00
C SER A 135 5.00 -7.92 5.34
N PHE A 136 4.97 -7.59 4.05
CA PHE A 136 6.09 -7.01 3.33
C PHE A 136 6.32 -5.55 3.70
N LEU A 137 5.26 -4.78 3.90
CA LEU A 137 5.33 -3.36 4.25
C LEU A 137 5.62 -3.09 5.74
N LYS A 138 5.86 -4.08 6.58
CA LYS A 138 6.16 -3.97 8.02
C LYS A 138 7.48 -3.24 8.37
N GLY A 139 8.05 -2.50 7.48
CA GLY A 139 9.16 -1.56 7.73
C GLY A 139 8.82 -0.14 7.27
N VAL A 140 7.68 0.05 6.65
CA VAL A 140 7.12 1.34 6.28
C VAL A 140 6.02 1.62 7.30
N ASP A 141 6.14 2.70 8.06
CA ASP A 141 5.07 3.17 8.97
C ASP A 141 3.78 3.41 8.16
N THR A 142 3.08 2.32 7.85
CA THR A 142 1.68 2.41 7.53
C THR A 142 1.00 2.70 8.85
N LYS A 143 0.80 3.98 9.16
CA LYS A 143 -0.26 4.35 10.10
C LYS A 143 -1.49 3.67 9.56
N ASP A 144 -1.91 2.58 10.20
CA ASP A 144 -3.27 2.10 10.06
C ASP A 144 -4.13 3.33 10.35
N THR A 145 -4.67 3.93 9.30
CA THR A 145 -5.81 4.80 9.43
C THR A 145 -6.97 3.88 9.81
N THR A 146 -6.99 3.49 11.07
CA THR A 146 -8.24 3.23 11.75
C THR A 146 -8.92 4.58 11.75
N ASP A 147 -9.77 4.82 10.75
CA ASP A 147 -10.80 5.82 10.85
C ASP A 147 -11.71 5.42 12.01
N THR A 148 -11.27 5.73 13.21
CA THR A 148 -12.11 5.99 14.34
C THR A 148 -12.69 7.36 14.04
N GLU A 149 -13.83 7.41 13.37
CA GLU A 149 -14.73 8.53 13.53
C GLU A 149 -15.08 8.59 15.02
N ASN A 150 -14.28 9.38 15.75
CA ASN A 150 -14.67 9.86 17.07
C ASN A 150 -15.84 10.82 16.86
N ASN A 151 -17.04 10.30 16.91
CA ASN A 151 -18.17 11.12 17.31
C ASN A 151 -17.95 11.43 18.80
N ASP A 152 -17.49 12.64 19.06
CA ASP A 152 -17.55 13.26 20.36
C ASP A 152 -19.00 13.24 20.83
N ALA A 153 -19.32 12.32 21.70
CA ALA A 153 -20.49 12.39 22.54
C ALA A 153 -19.98 12.41 23.98
N ASP A 154 -20.28 13.51 24.63
CA ASP A 154 -19.93 13.97 25.95
C ASP A 154 -19.81 12.87 27.02
N SER A 155 -18.78 13.09 27.82
CA SER A 155 -18.55 12.49 29.12
C SER A 155 -19.71 12.61 30.08
N VAL A 156 -20.26 11.51 30.58
CA VAL A 156 -20.95 11.49 31.85
C VAL A 156 -20.62 10.20 32.62
N GLY A 157 -19.99 10.41 33.77
CA GLY A 157 -20.26 9.69 34.99
C GLY A 157 -19.66 8.29 35.13
N GLY A 158 -18.56 8.23 35.90
CA GLY A 158 -18.11 7.01 36.55
C GLY A 158 -19.15 6.41 37.47
N VAL A 159 -19.24 5.11 37.47
CA VAL A 159 -19.80 4.34 38.58
C VAL A 159 -18.79 3.32 39.01
N ASN A 160 -18.21 3.61 40.19
CA ASN A 160 -17.49 2.63 41.02
C ASN A 160 -18.45 1.60 41.58
N GLY A 161 -18.01 0.33 41.60
CA GLY A 161 -18.37 -0.61 42.65
C GLY A 161 -19.56 -1.51 42.34
N LEU A 162 -19.20 -2.80 42.19
CA LEU A 162 -19.95 -3.88 42.85
C LEU A 162 -19.02 -5.11 42.93
N SER A 163 -18.51 -5.31 44.15
CA SER A 163 -18.01 -6.60 44.64
C SER A 163 -19.20 -7.41 45.16
N ALA A 164 -19.33 -8.63 44.71
CA ALA A 164 -19.73 -9.80 45.46
C ALA A 164 -19.68 -11.04 44.54
#